data_552c7450b28ef18aa1d04dd0083dffa4
#
_entry.id   552c7450b28ef18aa1d04dd0083dffa4
#
_cell.length_a   1.000
_cell.length_b   1.000
_cell.length_c   1.000
_cell.angle_alpha   90.00
_cell.angle_beta   90.00
_cell.angle_gamma   90.00
#
_symmetry.space_group_name_H-M   'P 1'
#
loop_
_entity.id
_entity.type
_entity.pdbx_description
1 polymer ?
#
loop_
_entity_poly.entity_id
_entity_poly.type
_entity_poly.pdbx_seq_one_letter_code
_entity_poly.pdbx_strand_id
1 'polypeptide(L)'
;MSAKRRSVLGAAMAAPLLAQFTGAASATAAPGTLGTVSEGWVEIRWTEQAQALLDRFQAVVEAVAPAQLVQDAQGRAIRFPVRSGQGDPSAADPPKAHGDGRLDGGVDIRTPDGNVRVTGLAGALQDGLASGKCVVNGVDLGHQAVVQPGLDKGVLKTESVPLGKPMKVRMTDVPLRPTPELVETFSNTFGGADFTTDTVLAHVTAEGVYTPPKG
;
A
#
# COMPACT_ATOMS: atom_id res chain seq x y z
N MET A 1 21.28 22.70 24.11
CA MET A 1 19.86 22.35 23.85
C MET A 1 19.78 21.81 22.43
N SER A 2 19.73 20.46 22.30
CA SER A 2 19.78 19.78 21.00
C SER A 2 18.36 19.50 20.53
N ALA A 3 17.91 20.19 19.50
CA ALA A 3 16.63 19.96 18.87
C ALA A 3 16.72 18.65 18.07
N LYS A 4 16.09 17.59 18.57
CA LYS A 4 15.86 16.36 17.81
C LYS A 4 14.95 16.69 16.60
N ARG A 5 15.54 16.80 15.42
CA ARG A 5 14.79 16.84 14.17
C ARG A 5 14.12 15.47 13.99
N ARG A 6 12.84 15.42 14.26
CA ARG A 6 11.99 14.30 13.86
C ARG A 6 11.86 14.35 12.34
N SER A 7 12.52 13.44 11.66
CA SER A 7 12.30 13.22 10.23
C SER A 7 10.89 12.67 10.05
N VAL A 8 9.99 13.50 9.54
CA VAL A 8 8.66 13.07 9.13
C VAL A 8 8.82 12.48 7.74
N LEU A 9 8.82 11.17 7.63
CA LEU A 9 8.75 10.45 6.36
C LEU A 9 7.28 10.19 6.05
N GLY A 10 6.70 11.01 5.19
CA GLY A 10 5.39 10.74 4.63
C GLY A 10 5.54 10.23 3.21
N ALA A 11 4.93 9.12 2.87
CA ALA A 11 4.91 8.66 1.49
C ALA A 11 4.06 7.42 1.21
N ALA A 12 3.65 7.18 0.00
CA ALA A 12 2.60 6.30 -0.43
C ALA A 12 3.03 4.96 -1.04
N MET A 13 2.31 3.92 -0.74
CA MET A 13 2.16 2.61 -1.41
C MET A 13 3.32 1.62 -1.41
N ALA A 14 2.94 0.37 -1.34
CA ALA A 14 3.81 -0.74 -1.04
C ALA A 14 4.96 -0.99 -2.03
N ALA A 15 4.79 -0.83 -3.32
CA ALA A 15 5.89 -0.99 -4.25
C ALA A 15 6.81 0.24 -4.29
N PRO A 16 6.31 1.49 -4.31
CA PRO A 16 7.14 2.66 -4.06
C PRO A 16 7.72 2.70 -2.65
N LEU A 17 7.01 2.19 -1.64
CA LEU A 17 7.52 2.06 -0.28
C LEU A 17 8.87 1.36 -0.21
N LEU A 18 9.01 0.29 -0.96
CA LEU A 18 10.25 -0.48 -1.01
C LEU A 18 11.38 0.25 -1.76
N ALA A 19 11.05 1.19 -2.64
CA ALA A 19 12.03 1.94 -3.42
C ALA A 19 12.67 3.12 -2.67
N GLN A 20 12.06 3.64 -1.61
CA GLN A 20 12.49 4.87 -0.94
C GLN A 20 13.63 4.75 0.05
N PHE A 21 14.02 3.57 0.45
CA PHE A 21 14.73 3.39 1.70
C PHE A 21 16.20 3.00 1.58
N THR A 22 16.83 3.44 0.53
CA THR A 22 18.28 3.20 0.33
C THR A 22 19.18 4.25 0.98
N GLY A 23 18.67 5.03 1.90
CA GLY A 23 19.37 6.13 2.58
C GLY A 23 20.65 5.77 3.39
N ALA A 24 21.12 4.54 3.28
CA ALA A 24 22.41 4.14 3.87
C ALA A 24 23.56 4.16 2.83
N ALA A 25 23.26 4.39 1.58
CA ALA A 25 24.28 4.43 0.52
C ALA A 25 24.07 5.67 -0.34
N SER A 26 24.73 6.76 0.00
CA SER A 26 24.82 7.96 -0.86
C SER A 26 25.58 7.60 -2.14
N ALA A 27 24.93 6.88 -3.04
CA ALA A 27 25.31 6.95 -4.43
C ALA A 27 24.70 8.24 -4.96
N THR A 28 25.50 9.19 -5.38
CA THR A 28 25.08 10.34 -6.16
C THR A 28 24.55 9.84 -7.51
N ALA A 29 23.32 9.32 -7.51
CA ALA A 29 22.63 9.02 -8.75
C ALA A 29 22.30 10.35 -9.44
N ALA A 30 22.50 10.41 -10.75
CA ALA A 30 22.13 11.57 -11.53
C ALA A 30 20.61 11.83 -11.34
N PRO A 31 20.18 13.12 -11.30
CA PRO A 31 18.76 13.43 -11.16
C PRO A 31 17.93 12.75 -12.26
N GLY A 32 16.93 11.97 -11.87
CA GLY A 32 16.00 11.32 -12.79
C GLY A 32 16.19 9.83 -13.04
N THR A 33 17.13 9.16 -12.38
CA THR A 33 17.28 7.70 -12.50
C THR A 33 16.62 7.02 -11.31
N LEU A 34 15.51 6.33 -11.56
CA LEU A 34 14.78 5.59 -10.52
C LEU A 34 15.32 4.17 -10.37
N GLY A 35 15.44 3.69 -9.15
CA GLY A 35 15.63 2.27 -8.87
C GLY A 35 14.34 1.49 -9.07
N THR A 36 14.45 0.17 -9.17
CA THR A 36 13.30 -0.72 -9.41
C THR A 36 13.07 -1.67 -8.24
N VAL A 37 11.81 -2.02 -8.02
CA VAL A 37 11.40 -3.08 -7.08
C VAL A 37 10.88 -4.26 -7.88
N SER A 38 11.40 -5.45 -7.57
CA SER A 38 10.98 -6.73 -8.15
C SER A 38 10.81 -7.78 -7.06
N GLU A 39 10.24 -8.92 -7.43
CA GLU A 39 10.10 -10.10 -6.56
C GLU A 39 9.48 -9.76 -5.19
N GLY A 40 8.49 -8.88 -5.22
CA GLY A 40 7.86 -8.38 -4.01
C GLY A 40 6.43 -8.82 -3.85
N TRP A 41 5.96 -8.64 -2.62
CA TRP A 41 4.56 -8.80 -2.26
C TRP A 41 4.13 -7.73 -1.27
N VAL A 42 2.82 -7.49 -1.24
CA VAL A 42 2.15 -6.62 -0.28
C VAL A 42 1.04 -7.38 0.37
N GLU A 43 1.04 -7.43 1.68
CA GLU A 43 -0.02 -8.02 2.49
C GLU A 43 -0.81 -6.91 3.18
N ILE A 44 -2.11 -6.92 2.98
CA ILE A 44 -3.08 -6.02 3.61
C ILE A 44 -3.88 -6.85 4.61
N ARG A 45 -3.64 -6.60 5.90
CA ARG A 45 -4.30 -7.28 7.02
C ARG A 45 -5.27 -6.32 7.68
N TRP A 46 -6.55 -6.64 7.68
CA TRP A 46 -7.53 -5.79 8.32
C TRP A 46 -7.46 -5.85 9.84
N THR A 47 -7.81 -4.73 10.45
CA THR A 47 -7.87 -4.59 11.91
C THR A 47 -9.06 -5.38 12.48
N GLU A 48 -9.05 -5.63 13.80
CA GLU A 48 -10.20 -6.24 14.49
C GLU A 48 -11.48 -5.42 14.29
N GLN A 49 -11.35 -4.08 14.29
CA GLN A 49 -12.49 -3.19 14.01
C GLN A 49 -13.03 -3.40 12.60
N ALA A 50 -12.17 -3.48 11.60
CA ALA A 50 -12.59 -3.74 10.22
C ALA A 50 -13.20 -5.15 10.07
N GLN A 51 -12.64 -6.16 10.75
CA GLN A 51 -13.21 -7.50 10.77
C GLN A 51 -14.63 -7.50 11.39
N ALA A 52 -14.82 -6.80 12.51
CA ALA A 52 -16.15 -6.69 13.14
C ALA A 52 -17.17 -5.99 12.23
N LEU A 53 -16.73 -5.00 11.44
CA LEU A 53 -17.58 -4.37 10.41
C LEU A 53 -17.97 -5.35 9.32
N LEU A 54 -17.01 -6.10 8.79
CA LEU A 54 -17.26 -7.12 7.77
C LEU A 54 -18.24 -8.19 8.28
N ASP A 55 -18.05 -8.67 9.50
CA ASP A 55 -18.92 -9.67 10.12
C ASP A 55 -20.35 -9.12 10.29
N ARG A 56 -20.52 -7.87 10.71
CA ARG A 56 -21.83 -7.22 10.86
C ARG A 56 -22.57 -7.09 9.53
N PHE A 57 -21.87 -6.78 8.45
CA PHE A 57 -22.44 -6.73 7.11
C PHE A 57 -22.57 -8.12 6.47
N GLN A 58 -22.23 -9.19 7.17
CA GLN A 58 -22.15 -10.56 6.64
C GLN A 58 -21.30 -10.62 5.37
N ALA A 59 -20.22 -9.84 5.37
CA ALA A 59 -19.38 -9.68 4.21
C ALA A 59 -18.47 -10.89 3.99
N VAL A 60 -18.44 -11.37 2.77
CA VAL A 60 -17.47 -12.36 2.29
C VAL A 60 -16.39 -11.60 1.52
N VAL A 61 -15.15 -11.70 2.01
CA VAL A 61 -14.00 -11.09 1.35
C VAL A 61 -13.21 -12.16 0.60
N GLU A 62 -13.02 -11.97 -0.70
CA GLU A 62 -12.30 -12.88 -1.57
C GLU A 62 -11.13 -12.17 -2.26
N ALA A 63 -10.05 -12.89 -2.45
CA ALA A 63 -8.93 -12.41 -3.26
C ALA A 63 -9.24 -12.64 -4.75
N VAL A 64 -9.02 -11.63 -5.57
CA VAL A 64 -9.06 -11.75 -7.04
C VAL A 64 -7.66 -12.09 -7.52
N ALA A 65 -7.52 -13.23 -8.20
CA ALA A 65 -6.22 -13.71 -8.69
C ALA A 65 -5.44 -12.65 -9.50
N PRO A 66 -4.11 -12.60 -9.38
CA PRO A 66 -3.23 -13.53 -8.67
C PRO A 66 -3.05 -13.22 -7.16
N ALA A 67 -3.78 -12.24 -6.59
CA ALA A 67 -3.78 -12.04 -5.15
C ALA A 67 -4.32 -13.27 -4.41
N GLN A 68 -3.91 -13.46 -3.17
CA GLN A 68 -4.22 -14.63 -2.37
C GLN A 68 -4.75 -14.24 -1.00
N LEU A 69 -5.79 -14.93 -0.55
CA LEU A 69 -6.26 -14.83 0.82
C LEU A 69 -5.28 -15.57 1.74
N VAL A 70 -4.84 -14.90 2.78
CA VAL A 70 -3.98 -15.45 3.85
C VAL A 70 -4.80 -15.50 5.13
N GLN A 71 -4.74 -16.64 5.82
CA GLN A 71 -5.32 -16.78 7.15
C GLN A 71 -4.30 -17.45 8.07
N ASP A 72 -3.99 -16.80 9.16
CA ASP A 72 -3.05 -17.27 10.17
C ASP A 72 -3.50 -16.87 11.58
N ALA A 73 -2.63 -17.07 12.58
CA ALA A 73 -2.93 -16.73 13.98
C ALA A 73 -3.15 -15.21 14.21
N GLN A 74 -2.74 -14.36 13.28
CA GLN A 74 -2.92 -12.91 13.33
C GLN A 74 -4.21 -12.44 12.62
N GLY A 75 -5.02 -13.38 12.09
CA GLY A 75 -6.27 -13.08 11.41
C GLY A 75 -6.19 -13.22 9.89
N ARG A 76 -7.07 -12.52 9.18
CA ARG A 76 -7.19 -12.57 7.72
C ARG A 76 -6.45 -11.42 7.06
N ALA A 77 -5.84 -11.72 5.91
CA ALA A 77 -5.18 -10.75 5.06
C ALA A 77 -5.32 -11.13 3.58
N ILE A 78 -5.07 -10.18 2.68
CA ILE A 78 -4.86 -10.47 1.26
C ILE A 78 -3.43 -10.11 0.92
N ARG A 79 -2.75 -11.02 0.23
CA ARG A 79 -1.40 -10.82 -0.28
C ARG A 79 -1.43 -10.62 -1.79
N PHE A 80 -0.86 -9.52 -2.24
CA PHE A 80 -0.78 -9.10 -3.62
C PHE A 80 0.66 -9.24 -4.12
N PRO A 81 0.90 -9.88 -5.27
CA PRO A 81 2.19 -9.79 -5.93
C PRO A 81 2.46 -8.36 -6.40
N VAL A 82 3.70 -7.91 -6.28
CA VAL A 82 4.15 -6.65 -6.88
C VAL A 82 4.34 -6.87 -8.38
N ARG A 83 3.61 -6.15 -9.22
CA ARG A 83 3.77 -6.15 -10.66
C ARG A 83 5.00 -5.34 -11.07
N SER A 84 5.10 -4.14 -10.52
CA SER A 84 6.18 -3.21 -10.77
C SER A 84 6.27 -2.19 -9.65
N GLY A 85 7.48 -1.70 -9.39
CA GLY A 85 7.73 -0.58 -8.53
C GLY A 85 9.01 0.11 -8.96
N GLN A 86 8.99 1.43 -8.88
CA GLN A 86 10.17 2.25 -9.11
C GLN A 86 10.19 3.42 -8.14
N GLY A 87 11.39 3.91 -7.79
CA GLY A 87 11.52 5.00 -6.86
C GLY A 87 12.89 5.66 -6.90
N ASP A 88 12.90 6.91 -6.46
CA ASP A 88 14.13 7.67 -6.30
C ASP A 88 14.90 7.17 -5.07
N PRO A 89 16.16 6.77 -5.21
CA PRO A 89 17.00 6.35 -4.09
C PRO A 89 17.37 7.50 -3.14
N SER A 90 17.12 8.75 -3.47
CA SER A 90 17.46 9.92 -2.65
C SER A 90 16.43 10.16 -1.52
N ALA A 91 16.22 9.19 -0.67
CA ALA A 91 15.36 9.32 0.52
C ALA A 91 15.79 10.40 1.54
N ALA A 92 16.87 11.13 1.26
CA ALA A 92 17.36 12.24 2.08
C ALA A 92 16.44 13.46 2.04
N ASP A 93 15.57 13.57 1.04
CA ASP A 93 14.62 14.69 0.89
C ASP A 93 13.21 14.14 0.56
N PRO A 94 12.46 13.66 1.57
CA PRO A 94 11.16 13.03 1.38
C PRO A 94 10.14 13.83 0.55
N PRO A 95 10.07 15.16 0.64
CA PRO A 95 9.20 15.97 -0.22
C PRO A 95 9.52 15.91 -1.70
N LYS A 96 10.75 15.52 -2.06
CA LYS A 96 11.19 15.36 -3.44
C LYS A 96 11.26 13.91 -3.91
N ALA A 97 10.95 12.97 -3.03
CA ALA A 97 10.91 11.57 -3.39
C ALA A 97 9.81 11.31 -4.40
N HIS A 98 10.17 10.65 -5.48
CA HIS A 98 9.23 10.18 -6.50
C HIS A 98 9.26 8.67 -6.56
N GLY A 99 8.12 8.08 -6.79
CA GLY A 99 8.02 6.65 -6.95
C GLY A 99 6.58 6.23 -7.23
N ASP A 100 6.45 5.13 -7.89
CA ASP A 100 5.16 4.51 -8.17
C ASP A 100 5.23 2.99 -8.02
N GLY A 101 4.09 2.35 -7.88
CA GLY A 101 3.99 0.91 -7.82
C GLY A 101 2.62 0.40 -8.19
N ARG A 102 2.63 -0.82 -8.70
CA ARG A 102 1.42 -1.54 -9.10
C ARG A 102 1.42 -2.94 -8.52
N LEU A 103 0.24 -3.36 -8.09
CA LEU A 103 -0.02 -4.68 -7.56
C LEU A 103 -0.90 -5.47 -8.54
N ASP A 104 -0.65 -6.76 -8.63
CA ASP A 104 -1.50 -7.66 -9.40
C ASP A 104 -2.61 -8.25 -8.54
N GLY A 105 -3.77 -8.47 -9.17
CA GLY A 105 -4.95 -9.01 -8.50
C GLY A 105 -5.86 -7.95 -7.93
N GLY A 106 -6.61 -8.35 -6.92
CA GLY A 106 -7.62 -7.46 -6.32
C GLY A 106 -8.30 -8.06 -5.09
N VAL A 107 -9.34 -7.38 -4.65
CA VAL A 107 -10.25 -7.80 -3.59
C VAL A 107 -11.69 -7.68 -4.07
N ASP A 108 -12.51 -8.64 -3.70
CA ASP A 108 -13.97 -8.64 -3.91
C ASP A 108 -14.64 -8.77 -2.54
N ILE A 109 -15.47 -7.79 -2.18
CA ILE A 109 -16.23 -7.76 -0.94
C ILE A 109 -17.70 -7.87 -1.30
N ARG A 110 -18.34 -8.95 -0.87
CA ARG A 110 -19.74 -9.25 -1.13
C ARG A 110 -20.53 -9.29 0.16
N THR A 111 -21.69 -8.66 0.16
CA THR A 111 -22.68 -8.71 1.22
C THR A 111 -24.04 -9.10 0.62
N PRO A 112 -25.06 -9.38 1.43
CA PRO A 112 -26.43 -9.56 0.91
C PRO A 112 -26.96 -8.34 0.12
N ASP A 113 -26.49 -7.15 0.43
CA ASP A 113 -26.97 -5.88 -0.15
C ASP A 113 -26.22 -5.48 -1.43
N GLY A 114 -25.05 -6.04 -1.68
CA GLY A 114 -24.28 -5.70 -2.87
C GLY A 114 -22.84 -6.20 -2.86
N ASN A 115 -22.08 -5.79 -3.87
CA ASN A 115 -20.67 -6.13 -3.95
C ASN A 115 -19.81 -4.94 -4.42
N VAL A 116 -18.59 -4.90 -3.90
CA VAL A 116 -17.54 -3.96 -4.29
C VAL A 116 -16.28 -4.75 -4.63
N ARG A 117 -15.80 -4.60 -5.87
CA ARG A 117 -14.56 -5.19 -6.35
C ARG A 117 -13.55 -4.10 -6.69
N VAL A 118 -12.33 -4.26 -6.16
CA VAL A 118 -11.20 -3.37 -6.47
C VAL A 118 -10.06 -4.21 -7.05
N THR A 119 -9.53 -3.81 -8.19
CA THR A 119 -8.44 -4.53 -8.87
C THR A 119 -7.36 -3.58 -9.35
N GLY A 120 -6.15 -4.13 -9.62
CA GLY A 120 -5.06 -3.37 -10.18
C GLY A 120 -4.65 -2.19 -9.31
N LEU A 121 -4.49 -2.41 -8.01
CA LEU A 121 -4.06 -1.38 -7.07
C LEU A 121 -2.75 -0.74 -7.54
N ALA A 122 -2.74 0.57 -7.57
CA ALA A 122 -1.59 1.37 -7.94
C ALA A 122 -1.49 2.60 -7.04
N GLY A 123 -0.29 3.14 -6.90
CA GLY A 123 -0.09 4.36 -6.17
C GLY A 123 1.20 5.07 -6.54
N ALA A 124 1.20 6.37 -6.36
CA ALA A 124 2.34 7.23 -6.50
C ALA A 124 2.62 7.92 -5.17
N LEU A 125 3.90 8.10 -4.87
CA LEU A 125 4.36 8.68 -3.60
C LEU A 125 3.86 10.09 -3.39
N GLN A 126 3.92 10.88 -4.45
CA GLN A 126 3.55 12.28 -4.44
C GLN A 126 2.08 12.50 -4.10
N ASP A 127 1.23 11.51 -4.37
CA ASP A 127 -0.22 11.63 -4.19
C ASP A 127 -0.67 11.18 -2.80
N GLY A 128 0.14 10.38 -2.10
CA GLY A 128 -0.20 9.82 -0.79
C GLY A 128 -1.42 8.89 -0.80
N LEU A 129 -1.84 8.42 -2.00
CA LEU A 129 -3.07 7.68 -2.21
C LEU A 129 -2.80 6.36 -2.94
N ALA A 130 -3.66 5.37 -2.68
CA ALA A 130 -3.79 4.16 -3.46
C ALA A 130 -5.09 4.17 -4.23
N SER A 131 -4.96 3.95 -5.52
CA SER A 131 -6.08 3.89 -6.45
C SER A 131 -6.22 2.48 -7.02
N GLY A 132 -7.42 2.15 -7.45
CA GLY A 132 -7.71 0.89 -8.12
C GLY A 132 -8.94 1.01 -9.01
N LYS A 133 -9.09 0.05 -9.92
CA LYS A 133 -10.31 -0.07 -10.72
C LYS A 133 -11.42 -0.61 -9.83
N CYS A 134 -12.47 0.19 -9.65
CA CYS A 134 -13.63 -0.12 -8.82
C CYS A 134 -14.81 -0.58 -9.67
N VAL A 135 -15.42 -1.70 -9.28
CA VAL A 135 -16.67 -2.20 -9.84
C VAL A 135 -17.65 -2.41 -8.69
N VAL A 136 -18.82 -1.79 -8.75
CA VAL A 136 -19.85 -1.84 -7.72
C VAL A 136 -21.13 -2.42 -8.33
N ASN A 137 -21.61 -3.52 -7.79
CA ASN A 137 -22.82 -4.22 -8.30
C ASN A 137 -22.76 -4.47 -9.82
N GLY A 138 -21.57 -4.78 -10.34
CA GLY A 138 -21.33 -5.00 -11.76
C GLY A 138 -21.14 -3.70 -12.60
N VAL A 139 -21.30 -2.53 -12.01
CA VAL A 139 -21.08 -1.25 -12.68
C VAL A 139 -19.61 -0.84 -12.52
N ASP A 140 -18.94 -0.59 -13.63
CA ASP A 140 -17.56 -0.12 -13.67
C ASP A 140 -17.53 1.39 -13.36
N LEU A 141 -16.97 1.75 -12.22
CA LEU A 141 -16.78 3.14 -11.79
C LEU A 141 -15.44 3.74 -12.24
N GLY A 142 -14.62 2.95 -12.95
CA GLY A 142 -13.28 3.36 -13.36
C GLY A 142 -12.25 3.30 -12.22
N HIS A 143 -11.14 4.02 -12.41
CA HIS A 143 -10.10 4.15 -11.38
C HIS A 143 -10.49 5.19 -10.34
N GLN A 144 -10.47 4.78 -9.08
CA GLN A 144 -10.77 5.65 -7.94
C GLN A 144 -9.70 5.52 -6.86
N ALA A 145 -9.47 6.59 -6.12
CA ALA A 145 -8.70 6.53 -4.90
C ALA A 145 -9.46 5.70 -3.85
N VAL A 146 -8.82 4.71 -3.26
CA VAL A 146 -9.48 3.79 -2.33
C VAL A 146 -8.95 3.90 -0.91
N VAL A 147 -7.63 4.01 -0.74
CA VAL A 147 -7.03 4.10 0.59
C VAL A 147 -5.89 5.10 0.64
N GLN A 148 -5.63 5.61 1.83
CA GLN A 148 -4.51 6.46 2.17
C GLN A 148 -3.60 5.74 3.14
N PRO A 149 -2.38 5.35 2.74
CA PRO A 149 -1.39 4.76 3.63
C PRO A 149 -0.75 5.82 4.54
N GLY A 150 -0.66 5.51 5.82
CA GLY A 150 0.05 6.33 6.81
C GLY A 150 1.51 5.91 6.96
N LEU A 151 2.35 6.24 6.00
CA LEU A 151 3.71 5.72 5.89
C LEU A 151 4.68 6.25 6.92
N ASP A 152 4.41 7.43 7.46
CA ASP A 152 5.13 8.02 8.59
C ASP A 152 5.05 7.17 9.88
N LYS A 153 4.13 6.20 9.91
CA LYS A 153 3.93 5.27 11.02
C LYS A 153 4.55 3.89 10.77
N GLY A 154 4.89 3.57 9.52
CA GLY A 154 5.47 2.28 9.17
C GLY A 154 6.89 2.08 9.73
N VAL A 155 7.25 0.82 9.94
CA VAL A 155 8.61 0.42 10.34
C VAL A 155 9.33 -0.21 9.17
N LEU A 156 10.45 0.39 8.78
CA LEU A 156 11.29 -0.11 7.71
C LEU A 156 12.46 -0.93 8.23
N LYS A 157 12.72 -2.03 7.54
CA LYS A 157 13.92 -2.84 7.68
C LYS A 157 14.58 -3.06 6.32
N THR A 158 15.88 -2.87 6.25
CA THR A 158 16.68 -3.12 5.04
C THR A 158 17.80 -4.10 5.35
N GLU A 159 18.17 -4.90 4.35
CA GLU A 159 19.35 -5.73 4.41
C GLU A 159 20.60 -4.88 4.18
N SER A 160 21.69 -5.20 4.93
CA SER A 160 22.97 -4.51 4.69
C SER A 160 23.70 -5.20 3.54
N VAL A 161 23.85 -4.49 2.43
CA VAL A 161 24.53 -4.99 1.21
C VAL A 161 25.56 -3.98 0.72
N PRO A 162 26.56 -4.39 -0.09
CA PRO A 162 27.49 -3.45 -0.74
C PRO A 162 26.77 -2.46 -1.62
N LEU A 163 27.35 -1.26 -1.74
CA LEU A 163 26.81 -0.18 -2.55
C LEU A 163 26.48 -0.62 -3.99
N GLY A 164 25.32 -0.22 -4.52
CA GLY A 164 24.90 -0.53 -5.88
C GLY A 164 24.41 -1.97 -6.10
N LYS A 165 24.32 -2.78 -5.06
CA LYS A 165 23.76 -4.15 -5.15
C LYS A 165 22.29 -4.17 -4.80
N PRO A 166 21.51 -5.09 -5.40
CA PRO A 166 20.14 -5.32 -4.98
C PRO A 166 20.06 -5.66 -3.50
N MET A 167 19.04 -5.16 -2.80
CA MET A 167 18.83 -5.40 -1.37
C MET A 167 17.39 -5.80 -1.09
N LYS A 168 17.19 -6.68 -0.11
CA LYS A 168 15.86 -6.94 0.43
C LYS A 168 15.43 -5.76 1.30
N VAL A 169 14.20 -5.35 1.10
CA VAL A 169 13.55 -4.31 1.87
C VAL A 169 12.21 -4.81 2.37
N ARG A 170 11.89 -4.50 3.62
CA ARG A 170 10.62 -4.85 4.24
C ARG A 170 10.09 -3.68 5.03
N MET A 171 8.81 -3.38 4.83
CA MET A 171 8.08 -2.40 5.62
C MET A 171 6.91 -3.08 6.31
N THR A 172 6.67 -2.74 7.57
CA THR A 172 5.57 -3.28 8.38
C THR A 172 4.78 -2.16 9.04
N ASP A 173 3.59 -2.51 9.49
CA ASP A 173 2.74 -1.68 10.35
C ASP A 173 2.28 -0.36 9.74
N VAL A 174 2.19 -0.27 8.40
CA VAL A 174 1.66 0.91 7.72
C VAL A 174 0.14 0.91 7.83
N PRO A 175 -0.47 1.85 8.56
CA PRO A 175 -1.92 1.91 8.67
C PRO A 175 -2.54 2.37 7.34
N LEU A 176 -3.62 1.71 6.93
CA LEU A 176 -4.46 2.13 5.81
C LEU A 176 -5.74 2.76 6.31
N ARG A 177 -6.03 3.96 5.82
CA ARG A 177 -7.31 4.66 6.02
C ARG A 177 -8.08 4.72 4.71
N PRO A 178 -9.42 4.69 4.77
CA PRO A 178 -10.23 4.85 3.56
C PRO A 178 -10.18 6.30 3.08
N THR A 179 -10.29 6.47 1.77
CA THR A 179 -10.53 7.79 1.18
C THR A 179 -12.01 8.19 1.34
N PRO A 180 -12.36 9.47 1.17
CA PRO A 180 -13.76 9.91 1.13
C PRO A 180 -14.58 9.14 0.08
N GLU A 181 -13.98 8.87 -1.09
CA GLU A 181 -14.62 8.14 -2.19
C GLU A 181 -14.95 6.70 -1.80
N LEU A 182 -14.05 6.03 -1.05
CA LEU A 182 -14.34 4.69 -0.55
C LEU A 182 -15.44 4.69 0.50
N VAL A 183 -15.44 5.66 1.42
CA VAL A 183 -16.50 5.82 2.44
C VAL A 183 -17.85 6.03 1.77
N GLU A 184 -17.92 6.90 0.76
CA GLU A 184 -19.14 7.15 -0.01
C GLU A 184 -19.61 5.91 -0.76
N THR A 185 -18.69 5.21 -1.45
CA THR A 185 -18.98 3.97 -2.17
C THR A 185 -19.59 2.93 -1.24
N PHE A 186 -19.00 2.73 -0.07
CA PHE A 186 -19.52 1.79 0.93
C PHE A 186 -20.90 2.20 1.46
N SER A 187 -21.07 3.48 1.79
CA SER A 187 -22.35 3.99 2.29
C SER A 187 -23.48 3.80 1.27
N ASN A 188 -23.20 4.08 0.00
CA ASN A 188 -24.18 3.94 -1.07
C ASN A 188 -24.48 2.48 -1.42
N THR A 189 -23.51 1.59 -1.25
CA THR A 189 -23.65 0.18 -1.63
C THR A 189 -24.31 -0.66 -0.54
N PHE A 190 -23.97 -0.39 0.73
CA PHE A 190 -24.32 -1.24 1.87
C PHE A 190 -25.25 -0.53 2.89
N GLY A 191 -25.77 0.65 2.55
CA GLY A 191 -26.73 1.38 3.39
C GLY A 191 -26.13 2.12 4.58
N GLY A 192 -24.80 2.26 4.61
CA GLY A 192 -24.06 3.02 5.62
C GLY A 192 -22.61 2.54 5.73
N ALA A 193 -21.71 3.47 6.05
CA ALA A 193 -20.34 3.15 6.43
C ALA A 193 -20.17 3.53 7.90
N ASP A 194 -20.02 2.55 8.80
CA ASP A 194 -19.72 2.82 10.22
C ASP A 194 -18.22 3.02 10.43
N PHE A 195 -17.57 3.62 9.47
CA PHE A 195 -16.18 4.07 9.52
C PHE A 195 -16.03 5.43 8.82
N THR A 196 -14.99 6.14 9.16
CA THR A 196 -14.67 7.46 8.62
C THR A 196 -13.27 7.43 8.00
N THR A 197 -12.87 8.50 7.36
CA THR A 197 -11.51 8.67 6.80
C THR A 197 -10.41 8.57 7.86
N ASP A 198 -10.72 8.71 9.15
CA ASP A 198 -9.75 8.54 10.25
C ASP A 198 -9.64 7.09 10.75
N THR A 199 -10.54 6.22 10.33
CA THR A 199 -10.56 4.82 10.75
C THR A 199 -9.42 4.05 10.12
N VAL A 200 -8.60 3.36 10.91
CA VAL A 200 -7.60 2.43 10.39
C VAL A 200 -8.28 1.11 10.05
N LEU A 201 -8.50 0.86 8.77
CA LEU A 201 -9.14 -0.37 8.29
C LEU A 201 -8.19 -1.56 8.24
N ALA A 202 -6.91 -1.31 7.96
CA ALA A 202 -5.92 -2.37 7.78
C ALA A 202 -4.52 -1.88 8.11
N HIS A 203 -3.60 -2.84 8.29
CA HIS A 203 -2.17 -2.62 8.29
C HIS A 203 -1.51 -3.30 7.10
N VAL A 204 -0.52 -2.63 6.51
CA VAL A 204 0.24 -3.16 5.39
C VAL A 204 1.60 -3.66 5.86
N THR A 205 1.95 -4.84 5.36
CA THR A 205 3.33 -5.34 5.31
C THR A 205 3.72 -5.50 3.86
N ALA A 206 4.88 -4.99 3.48
CA ALA A 206 5.42 -5.10 2.13
C ALA A 206 6.85 -5.63 2.17
N GLU A 207 7.20 -6.47 1.21
CA GLU A 207 8.54 -7.02 1.04
C GLU A 207 8.89 -7.10 -0.44
N GLY A 208 10.16 -6.87 -0.78
CA GLY A 208 10.64 -6.98 -2.15
C GLY A 208 12.14 -6.78 -2.25
N VAL A 209 12.64 -6.90 -3.47
CA VAL A 209 14.05 -6.65 -3.82
C VAL A 209 14.15 -5.32 -4.54
N TYR A 210 14.83 -4.37 -3.90
CA TYR A 210 15.17 -3.09 -4.51
C TYR A 210 16.49 -3.20 -5.26
N THR A 211 16.50 -2.80 -6.52
CA THR A 211 17.69 -2.69 -7.36
C THR A 211 17.97 -1.22 -7.62
N PRO A 212 19.12 -0.69 -7.17
CA PRO A 212 19.51 0.70 -7.45
C PRO A 212 19.61 0.97 -8.94
N PRO A 213 19.45 2.24 -9.36
CA PRO A 213 19.72 2.62 -10.74
C PRO A 213 21.17 2.32 -11.12
N LYS A 214 21.36 1.98 -12.38
CA LYS A 214 22.74 1.86 -12.91
C LYS A 214 23.31 3.27 -13.06
N GLY A 215 24.40 3.54 -12.37
CA GLY A 215 25.16 4.77 -12.53
C GLY A 215 25.82 4.90 -13.90
#